data_f3a6f2cebc61910bd53c517663720734
#
_entry.id   f3a6f2cebc61910bd53c517663720734
#
_cell.length_a   1.000
_cell.length_b   1.000
_cell.length_c   1.000
_cell.angle_alpha   90.00
_cell.angle_beta   90.00
_cell.angle_gamma   90.00
#
_symmetry.space_group_name_H-M   'P 1'
#
loop_
_entity.id
_entity.type
_entity.pdbx_description
1 polymer ?
#
loop_
_entity_poly.entity_id
_entity_poly.type
_entity_poly.pdbx_seq_one_letter_code
_entity_poly.pdbx_strand_id
1 'polypeptide(L)'
;MASYRVFENAISVSFLGTVFYHPYRASYDMKVHCLRLQDHELRECEALYLISVLRKVVAFCSYGNQLSSTELVDIKLSLPVQVDVHGEALLDDDGNFIPDWDYMESYIHELEESYIHELDVYLKETGLDDYVLTDDEQELIESEPMFKEFKIGDLFTLTGLKQVKSQKNIVESETGIPFVVQSTKNNMVKCHVDRQALLDGGKNVYDGNAIVLGVTLPAVSYQELEFGASQVITARRDDLNPLRGLYIVTAMRKALLPKYSYTNKPGIQKYKDDIIQLPVKPGTDEINYTEDDIDWDYMESYIRTMEKQVITDVVDYKDSMITTAKELIYV
;
A
#
# COMPACT_ATOMS: atom_id res chain seq x y z
N MET A 1 -1.13 23.65 -34.64
CA MET A 1 -1.38 22.38 -33.95
C MET A 1 -0.33 22.24 -32.87
N ALA A 2 -0.70 22.09 -31.60
CA ALA A 2 0.27 21.83 -30.57
C ALA A 2 0.86 20.42 -30.81
N SER A 3 2.19 20.34 -31.04
CA SER A 3 2.86 19.05 -31.18
C SER A 3 2.94 18.44 -29.75
N TYR A 4 2.15 17.43 -29.49
CA TYR A 4 2.28 16.66 -28.26
C TYR A 4 3.60 15.92 -28.27
N ARG A 5 4.31 15.96 -27.13
CA ARG A 5 5.52 15.15 -26.90
C ARG A 5 5.07 13.73 -26.58
N VAL A 6 5.13 12.85 -27.56
CA VAL A 6 4.70 11.45 -27.45
C VAL A 6 5.89 10.56 -27.66
N PHE A 7 6.19 9.70 -26.67
CA PHE A 7 7.26 8.72 -26.73
C PHE A 7 6.76 7.37 -26.23
N GLU A 8 7.41 6.33 -26.65
CA GLU A 8 7.21 4.95 -26.28
C GLU A 8 8.53 4.39 -25.77
N ASN A 9 8.49 3.38 -24.93
CA ASN A 9 9.66 2.72 -24.35
C ASN A 9 10.66 3.74 -23.78
N ALA A 10 10.24 4.49 -22.76
CA ALA A 10 10.98 5.62 -22.23
C ALA A 10 10.90 5.72 -20.69
N ILE A 11 11.94 6.26 -20.09
CA ILE A 11 11.94 6.63 -18.68
C ILE A 11 11.56 8.10 -18.56
N SER A 12 10.56 8.42 -17.75
CA SER A 12 10.20 9.80 -17.42
C SER A 12 10.85 10.23 -16.11
N VAL A 13 11.35 11.47 -16.08
CA VAL A 13 11.85 12.12 -14.86
C VAL A 13 11.15 13.46 -14.73
N SER A 14 10.36 13.64 -13.68
CA SER A 14 9.68 14.91 -13.42
C SER A 14 10.67 15.94 -12.85
N PHE A 15 10.31 17.21 -12.94
CA PHE A 15 11.10 18.30 -12.33
C PHE A 15 11.18 18.21 -10.80
N LEU A 16 10.34 17.39 -10.17
CA LEU A 16 10.36 17.09 -8.72
C LEU A 16 11.09 15.77 -8.38
N GLY A 17 11.76 15.14 -9.37
CA GLY A 17 12.53 13.91 -9.15
C GLY A 17 11.72 12.63 -9.13
N THR A 18 10.46 12.64 -9.60
CA THR A 18 9.69 11.40 -9.76
C THR A 18 10.13 10.67 -11.04
N VAL A 19 10.44 9.39 -10.95
CA VAL A 19 10.96 8.57 -12.05
C VAL A 19 10.07 7.38 -12.30
N PHE A 20 9.66 7.17 -13.58
CA PHE A 20 8.84 6.03 -14.01
C PHE A 20 9.30 5.51 -15.37
N TYR A 21 9.13 4.22 -15.62
CA TYR A 21 9.25 3.61 -16.94
C TYR A 21 7.88 3.51 -17.61
N HIS A 22 7.85 3.73 -18.93
CA HIS A 22 6.65 3.66 -19.76
C HIS A 22 6.96 2.77 -20.97
N PRO A 23 6.66 1.46 -20.90
CA PRO A 23 6.83 0.55 -22.05
C PRO A 23 5.87 0.87 -23.20
N TYR A 24 4.76 1.53 -22.89
CA TYR A 24 3.73 1.92 -23.84
C TYR A 24 3.87 3.36 -24.32
N ARG A 25 3.15 3.68 -25.39
CA ARG A 25 3.11 5.03 -25.96
C ARG A 25 2.40 6.00 -25.02
N ALA A 26 3.10 7.00 -24.52
CA ALA A 26 2.61 8.00 -23.58
C ALA A 26 2.86 9.43 -24.05
N SER A 27 2.00 10.35 -23.61
CA SER A 27 2.15 11.79 -23.82
C SER A 27 2.74 12.43 -22.56
N TYR A 28 3.73 13.30 -22.75
CA TYR A 28 4.50 13.92 -21.67
C TYR A 28 4.26 15.43 -21.60
N ASP A 29 3.96 15.93 -20.42
CA ASP A 29 3.80 17.35 -20.13
C ASP A 29 5.17 18.07 -20.12
N MET A 30 5.14 19.41 -20.20
CA MET A 30 6.33 20.27 -20.29
C MET A 30 7.29 20.14 -19.09
N LYS A 31 6.80 19.70 -17.92
CA LYS A 31 7.58 19.54 -16.69
C LYS A 31 8.09 18.12 -16.45
N VAL A 32 8.11 17.31 -17.49
CA VAL A 32 8.59 15.93 -17.46
C VAL A 32 9.67 15.77 -18.52
N HIS A 33 10.83 15.30 -18.09
CA HIS A 33 11.91 14.89 -18.99
C HIS A 33 11.66 13.47 -19.46
N CYS A 34 12.00 13.16 -20.70
CA CYS A 34 11.88 11.84 -21.29
C CYS A 34 13.27 11.36 -21.70
N LEU A 35 13.71 10.24 -21.14
CA LEU A 35 14.99 9.60 -21.39
C LEU A 35 14.78 8.33 -22.20
N ARG A 36 15.63 8.11 -23.20
CA ARG A 36 15.71 6.90 -24.02
C ARG A 36 17.17 6.58 -24.27
N LEU A 37 17.50 5.32 -24.44
CA LEU A 37 18.83 4.91 -24.87
C LEU A 37 19.04 5.35 -26.35
N GLN A 38 20.28 5.59 -26.71
CA GLN A 38 20.65 6.02 -28.08
C GLN A 38 20.98 4.80 -28.93
N ASP A 39 21.58 3.78 -28.37
CA ASP A 39 22.25 2.71 -29.09
C ASP A 39 21.42 1.45 -29.26
N HIS A 40 20.42 1.22 -28.37
CA HIS A 40 19.49 0.10 -28.45
C HIS A 40 18.12 0.42 -27.82
N GLU A 41 17.15 -0.47 -28.04
CA GLU A 41 15.85 -0.38 -27.37
C GLU A 41 15.99 -0.78 -25.90
N LEU A 42 15.43 0.03 -25.01
CA LEU A 42 15.46 -0.18 -23.57
C LEU A 42 14.64 -1.42 -23.20
N ARG A 43 15.26 -2.44 -22.63
CA ARG A 43 14.57 -3.63 -22.07
C ARG A 43 13.97 -3.29 -20.70
N GLU A 44 12.93 -3.99 -20.30
CA GLU A 44 12.22 -3.71 -19.05
C GLU A 44 13.13 -3.82 -17.82
N CYS A 45 13.91 -4.89 -17.70
CA CYS A 45 14.86 -5.06 -16.59
C CYS A 45 15.92 -3.97 -16.55
N GLU A 46 16.45 -3.55 -17.69
CA GLU A 46 17.37 -2.40 -17.79
C GLU A 46 16.70 -1.12 -17.29
N ALA A 47 15.43 -0.90 -17.69
CA ALA A 47 14.65 0.26 -17.25
C ALA A 47 14.44 0.25 -15.74
N LEU A 48 14.10 -0.88 -15.14
CA LEU A 48 13.92 -1.04 -13.69
C LEU A 48 15.22 -0.77 -12.94
N TYR A 49 16.35 -1.29 -13.44
CA TYR A 49 17.66 -1.00 -12.86
C TYR A 49 17.97 0.49 -12.93
N LEU A 50 17.85 1.10 -14.11
CA LEU A 50 18.11 2.53 -14.32
C LEU A 50 17.21 3.43 -13.47
N ILE A 51 15.92 3.09 -13.31
CA ILE A 51 14.99 3.81 -12.41
C ILE A 51 15.50 3.79 -10.98
N SER A 52 16.00 2.65 -10.50
CA SER A 52 16.51 2.53 -9.13
C SER A 52 17.71 3.46 -8.88
N VAL A 53 18.60 3.59 -9.86
CA VAL A 53 19.77 4.49 -9.83
C VAL A 53 19.34 5.95 -10.00
N LEU A 54 18.47 6.24 -10.97
CA LEU A 54 17.98 7.60 -11.22
C LEU A 54 17.28 8.18 -10.00
N ARG A 55 16.41 7.40 -9.34
CA ARG A 55 15.70 7.84 -8.11
C ARG A 55 16.67 8.27 -7.01
N LYS A 56 17.80 7.58 -6.85
CA LYS A 56 18.83 7.97 -5.87
C LYS A 56 19.49 9.30 -6.22
N VAL A 57 19.86 9.50 -7.48
CA VAL A 57 20.60 10.70 -7.91
C VAL A 57 19.70 11.93 -8.04
N VAL A 58 18.38 11.79 -8.25
CA VAL A 58 17.43 12.91 -8.28
C VAL A 58 16.68 13.11 -6.97
N ALA A 59 17.03 12.39 -5.90
CA ALA A 59 16.36 12.47 -4.59
C ALA A 59 16.46 13.86 -3.93
N PHE A 60 17.37 14.71 -4.37
CA PHE A 60 17.53 16.09 -3.90
C PHE A 60 16.44 17.04 -4.44
N CYS A 61 15.71 16.64 -5.47
CA CYS A 61 14.69 17.47 -6.11
C CYS A 61 13.53 17.76 -5.17
N SER A 62 13.07 19.01 -5.18
CA SER A 62 11.95 19.48 -4.35
C SER A 62 11.27 20.66 -5.04
N TYR A 63 10.18 21.17 -4.46
CA TYR A 63 9.51 22.34 -5.00
C TYR A 63 10.41 23.57 -5.07
N GLY A 64 11.34 23.72 -4.12
CA GLY A 64 12.33 24.80 -4.07
C GLY A 64 13.61 24.52 -4.86
N ASN A 65 13.81 23.29 -5.35
CA ASN A 65 14.99 22.86 -6.10
C ASN A 65 14.57 21.91 -7.22
N GLN A 66 14.05 22.48 -8.29
CA GLN A 66 13.46 21.74 -9.42
C GLN A 66 14.54 21.34 -10.41
N LEU A 67 14.46 20.09 -10.90
CA LEU A 67 15.37 19.57 -11.91
C LEU A 67 15.14 20.25 -13.27
N SER A 68 16.16 20.91 -13.80
CA SER A 68 16.15 21.48 -15.14
C SER A 68 16.68 20.49 -16.20
N SER A 69 16.39 20.74 -17.48
CA SER A 69 16.92 19.92 -18.57
C SER A 69 18.44 19.98 -18.67
N THR A 70 19.04 21.12 -18.34
CA THR A 70 20.50 21.30 -18.31
C THR A 70 21.15 20.52 -17.17
N GLU A 71 20.58 20.56 -15.97
CA GLU A 71 21.09 19.80 -14.85
C GLU A 71 20.96 18.29 -15.07
N LEU A 72 19.85 17.84 -15.67
CA LEU A 72 19.64 16.41 -15.96
C LEU A 72 20.71 15.83 -16.89
N VAL A 73 21.16 16.60 -17.91
CA VAL A 73 22.19 16.16 -18.83
C VAL A 73 23.54 16.01 -18.14
N ASP A 74 23.81 16.80 -17.11
CA ASP A 74 25.08 16.78 -16.36
C ASP A 74 25.05 15.71 -15.20
N ILE A 75 23.94 15.08 -14.95
CA ILE A 75 23.84 14.02 -13.93
C ILE A 75 24.63 12.79 -14.37
N LYS A 76 25.56 12.37 -13.51
CA LYS A 76 26.33 11.14 -13.68
C LYS A 76 25.66 9.99 -12.94
N LEU A 77 25.48 8.89 -13.65
CA LEU A 77 24.97 7.64 -13.08
C LEU A 77 26.16 6.70 -12.77
N SER A 78 26.10 6.06 -11.61
CA SER A 78 27.01 4.94 -11.32
C SER A 78 26.34 3.65 -11.78
N LEU A 79 26.86 3.07 -12.86
CA LEU A 79 26.36 1.83 -13.46
C LEU A 79 27.46 0.75 -13.43
N PRO A 80 27.10 -0.53 -13.41
CA PRO A 80 28.04 -1.61 -13.68
C PRO A 80 28.61 -1.45 -15.10
N VAL A 81 29.87 -1.78 -15.27
CA VAL A 81 30.57 -1.68 -16.54
C VAL A 81 31.17 -3.02 -16.92
N GLN A 82 31.24 -3.28 -18.21
CA GLN A 82 31.92 -4.47 -18.72
C GLN A 82 33.41 -4.45 -18.34
N VAL A 83 33.93 -5.60 -17.97
CA VAL A 83 35.35 -5.76 -17.61
C VAL A 83 36.01 -6.84 -18.47
N ASP A 84 37.30 -6.73 -18.66
CA ASP A 84 38.10 -7.75 -19.31
C ASP A 84 38.42 -8.93 -18.37
N VAL A 85 39.20 -9.89 -18.86
CA VAL A 85 39.62 -11.09 -18.09
C VAL A 85 40.53 -10.78 -16.89
N HIS A 86 41.05 -9.55 -16.79
CA HIS A 86 41.85 -9.05 -15.69
C HIS A 86 41.07 -8.19 -14.71
N GLY A 87 39.78 -7.91 -14.99
CA GLY A 87 38.91 -7.06 -14.18
C GLY A 87 39.06 -5.58 -14.48
N GLU A 88 39.72 -5.20 -15.59
CA GLU A 88 39.83 -3.81 -16.01
C GLU A 88 38.60 -3.41 -16.84
N ALA A 89 38.09 -2.21 -16.59
CA ALA A 89 36.89 -1.71 -17.27
C ALA A 89 37.14 -1.53 -18.80
N LEU A 90 36.20 -2.02 -19.59
CA LEU A 90 36.22 -1.85 -21.05
C LEU A 90 35.73 -0.45 -21.43
N LEU A 91 36.37 0.11 -22.46
CA LEU A 91 36.03 1.42 -23.03
C LEU A 91 35.60 1.25 -24.48
N ASP A 92 34.72 2.11 -24.95
CA ASP A 92 34.34 2.24 -26.34
C ASP A 92 35.42 3.02 -27.15
N ASP A 93 35.18 3.20 -28.44
CA ASP A 93 36.11 3.91 -29.34
C ASP A 93 36.31 5.39 -28.97
N ASP A 94 35.34 5.97 -28.22
CA ASP A 94 35.37 7.35 -27.74
C ASP A 94 35.97 7.49 -26.33
N GLY A 95 36.36 6.37 -25.71
CA GLY A 95 36.94 6.31 -24.37
C GLY A 95 35.93 6.36 -23.21
N ASN A 96 34.67 6.09 -23.46
CA ASN A 96 33.66 5.97 -22.44
C ASN A 96 33.58 4.54 -21.92
N PHE A 97 33.17 4.39 -20.64
CA PHE A 97 32.91 3.07 -20.07
C PHE A 97 31.71 2.40 -20.75
N ILE A 98 31.87 1.12 -21.11
CA ILE A 98 30.80 0.32 -21.69
C ILE A 98 29.92 -0.21 -20.56
N PRO A 99 28.60 0.16 -20.45
CA PRO A 99 27.70 -0.39 -19.44
C PRO A 99 27.52 -1.89 -19.60
N ASP A 100 27.45 -2.59 -18.48
CA ASP A 100 27.16 -4.03 -18.44
C ASP A 100 25.65 -4.26 -18.34
N TRP A 101 24.99 -4.25 -19.49
CA TRP A 101 23.54 -4.44 -19.60
C TRP A 101 23.11 -5.84 -19.17
N ASP A 102 23.93 -6.86 -19.47
CA ASP A 102 23.63 -8.25 -19.10
C ASP A 102 23.69 -8.44 -17.59
N TYR A 103 24.63 -7.79 -16.91
CA TYR A 103 24.64 -7.77 -15.45
C TYR A 103 23.39 -7.11 -14.87
N MET A 104 22.99 -5.94 -15.40
CA MET A 104 21.80 -5.23 -14.92
C MET A 104 20.53 -6.07 -15.08
N GLU A 105 20.40 -6.76 -16.20
CA GLU A 105 19.28 -7.69 -16.45
C GLU A 105 19.30 -8.86 -15.50
N SER A 106 20.44 -9.56 -15.37
CA SER A 106 20.60 -10.68 -14.45
C SER A 106 20.31 -10.30 -13.01
N TYR A 107 20.76 -9.11 -12.57
CA TYR A 107 20.51 -8.62 -11.22
C TYR A 107 19.01 -8.42 -10.93
N ILE A 108 18.26 -7.87 -11.88
CA ILE A 108 16.81 -7.68 -11.73
C ILE A 108 16.11 -9.05 -11.67
N HIS A 109 16.48 -10.00 -12.54
CA HIS A 109 15.91 -11.35 -12.50
C HIS A 109 16.20 -12.08 -11.18
N GLU A 110 17.45 -12.04 -10.67
CA GLU A 110 17.78 -12.61 -9.36
C GLU A 110 16.96 -11.97 -8.24
N LEU A 111 16.73 -10.67 -8.29
CA LEU A 111 15.91 -9.95 -7.32
C LEU A 111 14.44 -10.37 -7.39
N GLU A 112 13.89 -10.51 -8.59
CA GLU A 112 12.53 -11.00 -8.84
C GLU A 112 12.35 -12.43 -8.32
N GLU A 113 13.29 -13.34 -8.62
CA GLU A 113 13.28 -14.71 -8.12
C GLU A 113 13.33 -14.78 -6.59
N SER A 114 14.13 -13.91 -5.97
CA SER A 114 14.21 -13.82 -4.51
C SER A 114 12.86 -13.40 -3.89
N TYR A 115 12.23 -12.37 -4.45
CA TYR A 115 10.91 -11.92 -3.98
C TYR A 115 9.81 -12.97 -4.18
N ILE A 116 9.86 -13.69 -5.30
CA ILE A 116 8.95 -14.80 -5.59
C ILE A 116 9.09 -15.89 -4.53
N HIS A 117 10.33 -16.26 -4.21
CA HIS A 117 10.58 -17.26 -3.18
C HIS A 117 10.13 -16.79 -1.79
N GLU A 118 10.40 -15.55 -1.42
CA GLU A 118 9.94 -14.96 -0.16
C GLU A 118 8.41 -14.95 -0.08
N LEU A 119 7.70 -14.65 -1.17
CA LEU A 119 6.24 -14.69 -1.24
C LEU A 119 5.72 -16.13 -1.03
N ASP A 120 6.29 -17.12 -1.70
CA ASP A 120 5.89 -18.51 -1.57
C ASP A 120 6.08 -19.04 -0.13
N VAL A 121 7.18 -18.66 0.51
CA VAL A 121 7.44 -18.99 1.93
C VAL A 121 6.40 -18.30 2.83
N TYR A 122 6.16 -17.01 2.61
CA TYR A 122 5.18 -16.25 3.39
C TYR A 122 3.78 -16.85 3.28
N LEU A 123 3.31 -17.17 2.07
CA LEU A 123 1.99 -17.76 1.86
C LEU A 123 1.83 -19.09 2.60
N LYS A 124 2.87 -19.95 2.59
CA LYS A 124 2.87 -21.23 3.31
C LYS A 124 2.88 -21.07 4.83
N GLU A 125 3.75 -20.18 5.34
CA GLU A 125 3.86 -19.94 6.79
C GLU A 125 2.62 -19.29 7.38
N THR A 126 1.91 -18.48 6.59
CA THR A 126 0.67 -17.81 7.02
C THR A 126 -0.59 -18.63 6.75
N GLY A 127 -0.48 -19.77 6.06
CA GLY A 127 -1.64 -20.59 5.66
C GLY A 127 -2.52 -19.93 4.60
N LEU A 128 -1.96 -19.01 3.83
CA LEU A 128 -2.60 -18.31 2.72
C LEU A 128 -2.26 -18.93 1.34
N ASP A 129 -1.72 -20.13 1.33
CA ASP A 129 -1.37 -20.88 0.12
C ASP A 129 -2.59 -21.53 -0.58
N ASP A 130 -3.75 -21.60 0.10
CA ASP A 130 -5.05 -21.93 -0.50
C ASP A 130 -5.75 -20.67 -1.03
N TYR A 131 -5.25 -20.13 -2.14
CA TYR A 131 -5.76 -18.89 -2.76
C TYR A 131 -6.66 -19.12 -3.98
N VAL A 132 -6.89 -20.36 -4.35
CA VAL A 132 -7.82 -20.68 -5.46
C VAL A 132 -9.25 -20.57 -4.96
N LEU A 133 -10.05 -19.72 -5.61
CA LEU A 133 -11.46 -19.57 -5.26
C LEU A 133 -12.25 -20.82 -5.66
N THR A 134 -13.09 -21.29 -4.74
CA THR A 134 -14.12 -22.29 -5.04
C THR A 134 -15.31 -21.65 -5.74
N ASP A 135 -16.18 -22.47 -6.36
CA ASP A 135 -17.42 -21.98 -6.98
C ASP A 135 -18.32 -21.24 -5.96
N ASP A 136 -18.42 -21.73 -4.72
CA ASP A 136 -19.20 -21.11 -3.65
C ASP A 136 -18.61 -19.75 -3.23
N GLU A 137 -17.29 -19.63 -3.19
CA GLU A 137 -16.59 -18.37 -2.90
C GLU A 137 -16.75 -17.36 -4.03
N GLN A 138 -16.75 -17.80 -5.27
CA GLN A 138 -17.05 -16.97 -6.42
C GLN A 138 -18.50 -16.44 -6.37
N GLU A 139 -19.47 -17.31 -6.09
CA GLU A 139 -20.87 -16.93 -5.91
C GLU A 139 -21.05 -15.93 -4.75
N LEU A 140 -20.28 -16.10 -3.66
CA LEU A 140 -20.31 -15.21 -2.51
C LEU A 140 -19.88 -13.77 -2.88
N ILE A 141 -18.83 -13.61 -3.70
CA ILE A 141 -18.39 -12.26 -4.17
C ILE A 141 -19.45 -11.61 -5.06
N GLU A 142 -20.11 -12.40 -5.90
CA GLU A 142 -21.12 -11.92 -6.83
C GLU A 142 -22.50 -11.72 -6.17
N SER A 143 -22.67 -12.21 -4.93
CA SER A 143 -23.93 -12.11 -4.19
C SER A 143 -24.24 -10.67 -3.75
N GLU A 144 -25.53 -10.33 -3.77
CA GLU A 144 -26.03 -9.08 -3.20
C GLU A 144 -26.83 -9.38 -1.92
N PRO A 145 -26.20 -9.41 -0.72
CA PRO A 145 -26.89 -9.65 0.51
C PRO A 145 -27.87 -8.50 0.85
N MET A 146 -28.88 -8.80 1.63
CA MET A 146 -29.76 -7.77 2.17
C MET A 146 -29.01 -6.97 3.23
N PHE A 147 -29.05 -5.64 3.13
CA PHE A 147 -28.45 -4.73 4.10
C PHE A 147 -29.50 -4.05 4.96
N LYS A 148 -29.20 -3.87 6.23
CA LYS A 148 -29.98 -3.08 7.19
C LYS A 148 -29.13 -2.02 7.88
N GLU A 149 -29.79 -1.02 8.42
CA GLU A 149 -29.18 0.12 9.09
C GLU A 149 -29.03 -0.13 10.60
N PHE A 150 -27.82 0.07 11.11
CA PHE A 150 -27.50 -0.07 12.53
C PHE A 150 -26.77 1.16 13.03
N LYS A 151 -27.11 1.61 14.25
CA LYS A 151 -26.35 2.67 14.91
C LYS A 151 -25.05 2.13 15.43
N ILE A 152 -23.95 2.87 15.19
CA ILE A 152 -22.64 2.48 15.71
C ILE A 152 -22.62 2.37 17.23
N GLY A 153 -23.33 3.26 17.91
CA GLY A 153 -23.40 3.26 19.38
C GLY A 153 -24.17 2.10 19.99
N ASP A 154 -25.05 1.45 19.22
CA ASP A 154 -25.78 0.25 19.66
C ASP A 154 -24.91 -1.01 19.50
N LEU A 155 -24.00 -1.01 18.51
CA LEU A 155 -23.14 -2.15 18.20
C LEU A 155 -21.79 -2.12 18.95
N PHE A 156 -21.27 -0.93 19.27
CA PHE A 156 -19.91 -0.75 19.78
C PHE A 156 -19.85 0.13 21.01
N THR A 157 -18.98 -0.22 21.93
CA THR A 157 -18.57 0.68 23.03
C THR A 157 -17.50 1.65 22.52
N LEU A 158 -17.83 2.95 22.48
CA LEU A 158 -16.93 4.00 22.03
C LEU A 158 -16.22 4.67 23.21
N THR A 159 -14.88 4.73 23.15
CA THR A 159 -14.04 5.35 24.17
C THR A 159 -13.03 6.31 23.56
N GLY A 160 -13.00 7.55 24.03
CA GLY A 160 -11.98 8.53 23.62
C GLY A 160 -10.65 8.26 24.30
N LEU A 161 -9.58 8.15 23.53
CA LEU A 161 -8.25 7.93 24.08
C LEU A 161 -7.55 9.26 24.39
N LYS A 162 -6.71 9.22 25.43
CA LYS A 162 -6.01 10.43 25.91
C LYS A 162 -5.04 10.96 24.86
N GLN A 163 -5.03 12.26 24.68
CA GLN A 163 -4.06 12.91 23.83
C GLN A 163 -2.65 12.81 24.43
N VAL A 164 -1.69 12.39 23.61
CA VAL A 164 -0.27 12.52 23.92
C VAL A 164 0.14 13.98 23.78
N LYS A 165 0.45 14.64 24.89
CA LYS A 165 0.74 16.10 24.94
C LYS A 165 1.98 16.50 24.15
N SER A 166 2.92 15.59 23.91
CA SER A 166 4.10 15.85 23.09
C SER A 166 4.51 14.57 22.35
N GLN A 167 4.68 14.69 21.05
CA GLN A 167 5.24 13.60 20.22
C GLN A 167 6.78 13.64 20.19
N LYS A 168 7.40 14.66 20.77
CA LYS A 168 8.87 14.84 20.74
C LYS A 168 9.66 13.73 21.46
N ASN A 169 9.01 12.99 22.37
CA ASN A 169 9.64 11.96 23.17
C ASN A 169 9.16 10.54 22.77
N ILE A 170 8.70 10.37 21.55
CA ILE A 170 8.38 9.06 21.00
C ILE A 170 9.66 8.49 20.40
N VAL A 171 10.09 7.35 20.91
CA VAL A 171 11.25 6.61 20.39
C VAL A 171 10.75 5.67 19.31
N GLU A 172 11.14 5.92 18.06
CA GLU A 172 10.81 5.05 16.95
C GLU A 172 11.63 3.76 17.02
N SER A 173 11.01 2.64 16.63
CA SER A 173 11.61 1.31 16.64
C SER A 173 11.02 0.48 15.50
N GLU A 174 11.85 -0.15 14.69
CA GLU A 174 11.40 -0.99 13.57
C GLU A 174 10.59 -2.22 14.04
N THR A 175 10.89 -2.75 15.22
CA THR A 175 10.23 -3.92 15.83
C THR A 175 9.22 -3.55 16.92
N GLY A 176 8.86 -2.27 17.03
CA GLY A 176 7.97 -1.75 18.06
C GLY A 176 6.49 -1.93 17.73
N ILE A 177 5.64 -1.44 18.65
CA ILE A 177 4.19 -1.41 18.45
C ILE A 177 3.78 -0.22 17.55
N PRO A 178 2.67 -0.33 16.78
CA PRO A 178 2.18 0.77 15.97
C PRO A 178 1.78 1.99 16.83
N PHE A 179 2.13 3.18 16.36
CA PHE A 179 1.68 4.45 16.94
C PHE A 179 0.63 5.10 16.04
N VAL A 180 -0.62 5.05 16.50
CA VAL A 180 -1.80 5.41 15.72
C VAL A 180 -2.15 6.88 15.92
N VAL A 181 -2.38 7.57 14.80
CA VAL A 181 -2.76 8.99 14.75
C VAL A 181 -3.90 9.20 13.75
N GLN A 182 -4.50 10.38 13.76
CA GLN A 182 -5.55 10.73 12.79
C GLN A 182 -4.95 10.87 11.39
N SER A 183 -5.00 9.80 10.61
CA SER A 183 -4.54 9.72 9.23
C SER A 183 -5.47 8.84 8.42
N THR A 184 -5.66 9.16 7.15
CA THR A 184 -6.39 8.30 6.20
C THR A 184 -5.47 7.32 5.47
N LYS A 185 -4.16 7.36 5.76
CA LYS A 185 -3.12 6.54 5.13
C LYS A 185 -2.55 5.54 6.11
N ASN A 186 -1.93 4.48 5.58
CA ASN A 186 -1.17 3.49 6.32
C ASN A 186 -1.92 2.95 7.56
N ASN A 187 -3.17 2.56 7.40
CA ASN A 187 -4.03 2.06 8.50
C ASN A 187 -4.01 2.96 9.76
N MET A 188 -3.90 4.28 9.59
CA MET A 188 -3.70 5.29 10.64
C MET A 188 -2.36 5.19 11.40
N VAL A 189 -1.46 4.28 11.06
CA VAL A 189 -0.15 4.11 11.69
C VAL A 189 0.82 5.18 11.17
N LYS A 190 1.37 5.99 12.08
CA LYS A 190 2.39 7.00 11.79
C LYS A 190 3.79 6.38 11.72
N CYS A 191 4.14 5.58 12.71
CA CYS A 191 5.42 4.91 12.87
C CYS A 191 5.24 3.75 13.86
N HIS A 192 6.26 2.90 14.01
CA HIS A 192 6.35 1.96 15.11
C HIS A 192 7.21 2.56 16.22
N VAL A 193 6.93 2.22 17.47
CA VAL A 193 7.55 2.82 18.65
C VAL A 193 7.92 1.76 19.68
N ASP A 194 8.99 2.01 20.40
CA ASP A 194 9.35 1.16 21.52
C ASP A 194 8.27 1.22 22.62
N ARG A 195 7.72 0.05 22.96
CA ARG A 195 6.63 -0.09 23.92
C ARG A 195 7.01 0.42 25.31
N GLN A 196 8.21 0.06 25.78
CA GLN A 196 8.65 0.40 27.12
C GLN A 196 8.95 1.90 27.22
N ALA A 197 9.62 2.47 26.23
CA ALA A 197 9.87 3.91 26.17
C ALA A 197 8.56 4.72 26.15
N LEU A 198 7.51 4.18 25.52
CA LEU A 198 6.18 4.82 25.52
C LEU A 198 5.58 4.85 26.94
N LEU A 199 5.66 3.76 27.69
CA LEU A 199 5.18 3.65 29.07
C LEU A 199 6.02 4.51 30.03
N ASP A 200 7.34 4.48 29.93
CA ASP A 200 8.27 5.25 30.75
C ASP A 200 8.08 6.76 30.51
N GLY A 201 7.70 7.14 29.30
CA GLY A 201 7.29 8.49 28.95
C GLY A 201 5.90 8.90 29.47
N GLY A 202 5.26 8.08 30.31
CA GLY A 202 3.94 8.33 30.89
C GLY A 202 2.81 8.34 29.87
N LYS A 203 2.98 7.59 28.76
CA LYS A 203 1.98 7.41 27.71
C LYS A 203 1.29 6.06 27.87
N ASN A 204 0.14 5.89 27.22
CA ASN A 204 -0.62 4.67 27.33
C ASN A 204 -0.39 3.76 26.11
N VAL A 205 -0.36 2.48 26.35
CA VAL A 205 -0.53 1.41 25.39
C VAL A 205 -1.97 0.93 25.51
N TYR A 206 -2.62 0.65 24.41
CA TYR A 206 -3.99 0.21 24.33
C TYR A 206 -4.03 -1.19 23.71
N ASP A 207 -4.95 -2.02 24.21
CA ASP A 207 -5.16 -3.36 23.67
C ASP A 207 -5.58 -3.29 22.20
N GLY A 208 -5.15 -4.27 21.43
CA GLY A 208 -5.58 -4.48 20.06
C GLY A 208 -7.05 -4.91 19.96
N ASN A 209 -7.40 -5.55 18.86
CA ASN A 209 -8.77 -5.93 18.51
C ASN A 209 -9.75 -4.76 18.64
N ALA A 210 -9.41 -3.63 18.01
CA ALA A 210 -10.17 -2.40 18.12
C ALA A 210 -10.30 -1.67 16.77
N ILE A 211 -11.50 -1.15 16.51
CA ILE A 211 -11.69 -0.16 15.44
C ILE A 211 -11.30 1.20 16.01
N VAL A 212 -10.49 1.94 15.27
CA VAL A 212 -10.00 3.26 15.67
C VAL A 212 -10.56 4.32 14.74
N LEU A 213 -11.12 5.36 15.35
CA LEU A 213 -11.79 6.47 14.70
C LEU A 213 -11.07 7.80 14.97
N GLY A 214 -10.96 8.63 13.96
CA GLY A 214 -10.40 9.99 14.11
C GLY A 214 -11.36 10.93 14.83
N VAL A 215 -10.82 11.87 15.61
CA VAL A 215 -11.62 12.89 16.34
C VAL A 215 -11.87 14.14 15.50
N THR A 216 -10.95 14.47 14.61
CA THR A 216 -10.99 15.71 13.81
C THR A 216 -11.22 15.39 12.32
N LEU A 217 -10.68 14.29 11.84
CA LEU A 217 -10.82 13.79 10.48
C LEU A 217 -11.54 12.44 10.51
N PRO A 218 -12.36 12.12 9.51
CA PRO A 218 -13.11 10.87 9.45
C PRO A 218 -12.19 9.70 9.04
N ALA A 219 -11.14 9.46 9.81
CA ALA A 219 -10.26 8.32 9.60
C ALA A 219 -10.80 7.11 10.36
N VAL A 220 -10.71 5.93 9.76
CA VAL A 220 -11.17 4.65 10.34
C VAL A 220 -10.14 3.57 10.01
N SER A 221 -9.71 2.81 11.02
CA SER A 221 -8.83 1.66 10.87
C SER A 221 -9.19 0.55 11.85
N TYR A 222 -8.72 -0.67 11.58
CA TYR A 222 -8.70 -1.76 12.53
C TYR A 222 -7.27 -1.99 13.01
N GLN A 223 -7.10 -2.09 14.32
CA GLN A 223 -5.83 -2.41 14.96
C GLN A 223 -5.96 -3.76 15.64
N GLU A 224 -5.29 -4.74 15.08
CA GLU A 224 -5.32 -6.12 15.57
C GLU A 224 -4.51 -6.28 16.86
N LEU A 225 -3.31 -5.74 16.87
CA LEU A 225 -2.36 -5.82 17.97
C LEU A 225 -2.45 -4.60 18.89
N GLU A 226 -1.77 -4.67 20.04
CA GLU A 226 -1.62 -3.52 20.94
C GLU A 226 -0.96 -2.32 20.23
N PHE A 227 -1.33 -1.13 20.61
CA PHE A 227 -0.86 0.10 19.96
C PHE A 227 -0.76 1.28 20.91
N GLY A 228 0.15 2.19 20.60
CA GLY A 228 0.14 3.54 21.16
C GLY A 228 -0.77 4.45 20.35
N ALA A 229 -1.38 5.46 20.96
CA ALA A 229 -2.23 6.37 20.20
C ALA A 229 -2.23 7.80 20.71
N SER A 230 -2.59 8.72 19.82
CA SER A 230 -2.82 10.13 20.16
C SER A 230 -4.09 10.65 19.51
N GLN A 231 -5.02 11.10 20.35
CA GLN A 231 -6.22 11.83 19.94
C GLN A 231 -7.11 11.05 18.94
N VAL A 232 -7.49 9.83 19.33
CA VAL A 232 -8.39 8.96 18.58
C VAL A 232 -9.50 8.43 19.50
N ILE A 233 -10.50 7.80 18.90
CA ILE A 233 -11.58 7.08 19.59
C ILE A 233 -11.45 5.62 19.24
N THR A 234 -11.62 4.72 20.19
CA THR A 234 -11.78 3.28 19.93
C THR A 234 -13.25 2.90 19.95
N ALA A 235 -13.63 2.01 19.04
CA ALA A 235 -14.89 1.30 19.06
C ALA A 235 -14.59 -0.18 19.26
N ARG A 236 -15.15 -0.77 20.32
CA ARG A 236 -14.88 -2.16 20.74
C ARG A 236 -16.17 -2.95 20.87
N ARG A 237 -16.02 -4.24 20.63
CA ARG A 237 -17.07 -5.24 20.75
C ARG A 237 -16.41 -6.58 21.13
N ASP A 238 -17.03 -7.36 21.98
CA ASP A 238 -16.41 -8.58 22.57
C ASP A 238 -16.16 -9.67 21.52
N ASP A 239 -17.05 -9.79 20.53
CA ASP A 239 -16.97 -10.78 19.44
C ASP A 239 -16.29 -10.24 18.17
N LEU A 240 -15.60 -9.11 18.25
CA LEU A 240 -14.81 -8.58 17.15
C LEU A 240 -13.57 -9.47 16.92
N ASN A 241 -13.26 -9.71 15.68
CA ASN A 241 -12.06 -10.40 15.23
C ASN A 241 -11.49 -9.70 13.98
N PRO A 242 -10.32 -10.08 13.47
CA PRO A 242 -9.72 -9.41 12.32
C PRO A 242 -10.62 -9.32 11.09
N LEU A 243 -11.32 -10.41 10.75
CA LEU A 243 -12.18 -10.44 9.54
C LEU A 243 -13.39 -9.52 9.70
N ARG A 244 -14.09 -9.61 10.84
CA ARG A 244 -15.20 -8.69 11.16
C ARG A 244 -14.72 -7.26 11.22
N GLY A 245 -13.56 -7.02 11.83
CA GLY A 245 -12.95 -5.69 11.95
C GLY A 245 -12.70 -5.04 10.59
N LEU A 246 -12.14 -5.77 9.64
CA LEU A 246 -11.88 -5.28 8.28
C LEU A 246 -13.18 -4.96 7.52
N TYR A 247 -14.19 -5.83 7.63
CA TYR A 247 -15.49 -5.59 7.01
C TYR A 247 -16.15 -4.32 7.58
N ILE A 248 -16.23 -4.23 8.93
CA ILE A 248 -16.84 -3.09 9.63
C ILE A 248 -16.10 -1.78 9.33
N VAL A 249 -14.77 -1.78 9.27
CA VAL A 249 -13.99 -0.61 8.87
C VAL A 249 -14.41 -0.11 7.48
N THR A 250 -14.65 -1.03 6.55
CA THR A 250 -15.09 -0.68 5.20
C THR A 250 -16.49 -0.07 5.21
N ALA A 251 -17.43 -0.66 5.96
CA ALA A 251 -18.78 -0.12 6.15
C ALA A 251 -18.76 1.26 6.83
N MET A 252 -17.95 1.43 7.88
CA MET A 252 -17.78 2.71 8.56
C MET A 252 -17.15 3.75 7.65
N ARG A 253 -16.13 3.40 6.86
CA ARG A 253 -15.52 4.33 5.89
C ARG A 253 -16.54 4.82 4.88
N LYS A 254 -17.33 3.91 4.32
CA LYS A 254 -18.39 4.26 3.36
C LYS A 254 -19.40 5.25 3.94
N ALA A 255 -19.78 5.09 5.20
CA ALA A 255 -20.76 5.95 5.87
C ALA A 255 -20.17 7.28 6.38
N LEU A 256 -18.97 7.26 6.94
CA LEU A 256 -18.41 8.36 7.72
C LEU A 256 -17.54 9.32 6.90
N LEU A 257 -16.76 8.81 5.92
CA LEU A 257 -15.86 9.67 5.12
C LEU A 257 -16.61 10.78 4.35
N PRO A 258 -17.75 10.51 3.71
CA PRO A 258 -18.49 11.58 3.02
C PRO A 258 -19.16 12.58 3.97
N LYS A 259 -19.47 12.14 5.21
CA LYS A 259 -20.25 12.92 6.18
C LYS A 259 -19.41 13.97 6.90
N TYR A 260 -18.14 13.67 7.19
CA TYR A 260 -17.28 14.49 8.03
C TYR A 260 -16.16 15.17 7.26
N SER A 261 -15.74 16.32 7.77
CA SER A 261 -14.66 17.12 7.21
C SER A 261 -14.01 17.96 8.32
N TYR A 262 -13.00 18.77 7.98
CA TYR A 262 -12.39 19.68 8.94
C TYR A 262 -13.39 20.71 9.51
N THR A 263 -14.39 21.13 8.72
CA THR A 263 -15.43 22.05 9.13
C THR A 263 -16.61 21.38 9.85
N ASN A 264 -16.85 20.11 9.59
CA ASN A 264 -17.85 19.29 10.27
C ASN A 264 -17.15 18.12 10.97
N LYS A 265 -16.48 18.41 12.09
CA LYS A 265 -15.70 17.43 12.81
C LYS A 265 -16.56 16.33 13.42
N PRO A 266 -16.11 15.07 13.35
CA PRO A 266 -16.73 13.98 14.10
C PRO A 266 -16.50 14.12 15.60
N GLY A 267 -16.98 13.18 16.38
CA GLY A 267 -16.81 13.10 17.82
C GLY A 267 -17.60 11.93 18.37
N ILE A 268 -17.35 11.52 19.62
CA ILE A 268 -17.94 10.30 20.21
C ILE A 268 -19.45 10.28 20.06
N GLN A 269 -20.14 11.38 20.45
CA GLN A 269 -21.61 11.41 20.40
C GLN A 269 -22.13 11.29 18.97
N LYS A 270 -21.52 12.01 18.02
CA LYS A 270 -21.91 11.92 16.62
C LYS A 270 -21.70 10.49 16.07
N TYR A 271 -20.54 9.89 16.37
CA TYR A 271 -20.28 8.52 15.96
C TYR A 271 -21.28 7.50 16.58
N LYS A 272 -21.71 7.70 17.81
CA LYS A 272 -22.77 6.85 18.41
C LYS A 272 -24.08 6.92 17.66
N ASP A 273 -24.42 8.11 17.18
CA ASP A 273 -25.68 8.35 16.47
C ASP A 273 -25.57 8.04 14.96
N ASP A 274 -24.36 7.83 14.45
CA ASP A 274 -24.12 7.49 13.05
C ASP A 274 -24.60 6.06 12.73
N ILE A 275 -25.04 5.91 11.50
CA ILE A 275 -25.64 4.69 10.97
C ILE A 275 -24.64 4.07 9.97
N ILE A 276 -24.46 2.77 10.05
CA ILE A 276 -23.78 1.93 9.07
C ILE A 276 -24.73 0.90 8.51
N GLN A 277 -24.51 0.48 7.28
CA GLN A 277 -25.26 -0.60 6.65
C GLN A 277 -24.46 -1.90 6.79
N LEU A 278 -25.08 -2.94 7.33
CA LEU A 278 -24.49 -4.26 7.48
C LEU A 278 -25.39 -5.33 6.85
N PRO A 279 -24.81 -6.42 6.34
CA PRO A 279 -25.56 -7.55 5.83
C PRO A 279 -26.32 -8.22 6.95
N VAL A 280 -27.52 -8.71 6.64
CA VAL A 280 -28.36 -9.46 7.56
C VAL A 280 -28.67 -10.85 7.01
N LYS A 281 -28.97 -11.77 7.90
CA LYS A 281 -29.28 -13.16 7.57
C LYS A 281 -30.47 -13.26 6.63
N PRO A 282 -30.51 -14.25 5.73
CA PRO A 282 -31.66 -14.48 4.85
C PRO A 282 -32.96 -14.63 5.65
N GLY A 283 -34.01 -13.96 5.19
CA GLY A 283 -35.33 -13.99 5.83
C GLY A 283 -35.52 -13.01 6.99
N THR A 284 -34.53 -12.16 7.28
CA THR A 284 -34.68 -11.06 8.25
C THR A 284 -35.86 -10.15 7.87
N ASP A 285 -36.68 -9.81 8.84
CA ASP A 285 -37.85 -8.91 8.67
C ASP A 285 -37.42 -7.51 8.21
N GLU A 286 -38.24 -6.88 7.41
CA GLU A 286 -37.90 -5.55 6.84
C GLU A 286 -37.90 -4.44 7.90
N ILE A 287 -38.73 -4.53 8.91
CA ILE A 287 -39.01 -3.47 9.90
C ILE A 287 -38.47 -3.86 11.28
N ASN A 288 -38.72 -5.13 11.69
CA ASN A 288 -38.38 -5.62 13.01
C ASN A 288 -37.11 -6.47 12.94
N TYR A 289 -35.95 -5.83 13.00
CA TYR A 289 -34.66 -6.48 13.04
C TYR A 289 -33.80 -5.93 14.19
N THR A 290 -32.87 -6.75 14.64
CA THR A 290 -31.98 -6.47 15.76
C THR A 290 -30.52 -6.79 15.38
N GLU A 291 -29.60 -6.60 16.30
CA GLU A 291 -28.19 -6.98 16.08
C GLU A 291 -28.00 -8.50 15.92
N ASP A 292 -28.93 -9.33 16.42
CA ASP A 292 -28.89 -10.80 16.27
C ASP A 292 -29.14 -11.23 14.82
N ASP A 293 -29.74 -10.37 14.01
CA ASP A 293 -30.00 -10.61 12.59
C ASP A 293 -28.81 -10.28 11.69
N ILE A 294 -27.76 -9.67 12.23
CA ILE A 294 -26.52 -9.37 11.48
C ILE A 294 -25.88 -10.69 11.05
N ASP A 295 -25.50 -10.75 9.77
CA ASP A 295 -24.82 -11.92 9.20
C ASP A 295 -23.30 -11.79 9.34
N TRP A 296 -22.82 -12.11 10.54
CA TRP A 296 -21.38 -12.10 10.85
C TRP A 296 -20.59 -13.14 10.05
N ASP A 297 -21.21 -14.29 9.77
CA ASP A 297 -20.57 -15.38 9.03
C ASP A 297 -20.37 -14.98 7.56
N TYR A 298 -21.36 -14.31 6.97
CA TYR A 298 -21.21 -13.70 5.65
C TYR A 298 -20.01 -12.73 5.61
N MET A 299 -19.91 -11.82 6.58
CA MET A 299 -18.82 -10.83 6.62
C MET A 299 -17.44 -11.49 6.71
N GLU A 300 -17.30 -12.53 7.54
CA GLU A 300 -16.03 -13.25 7.69
C GLU A 300 -15.67 -14.00 6.39
N SER A 301 -16.64 -14.72 5.84
CA SER A 301 -16.46 -15.44 4.58
C SER A 301 -16.10 -14.50 3.43
N TYR A 302 -16.80 -13.36 3.33
CA TYR A 302 -16.52 -12.35 2.31
C TYR A 302 -15.08 -11.82 2.39
N ILE A 303 -14.60 -11.47 3.60
CA ILE A 303 -13.23 -10.97 3.75
C ILE A 303 -12.21 -12.05 3.42
N ARG A 304 -12.42 -13.31 3.86
CA ARG A 304 -11.53 -14.43 3.49
C ARG A 304 -11.45 -14.64 1.97
N THR A 305 -12.60 -14.58 1.32
CA THR A 305 -12.68 -14.73 -0.14
C THR A 305 -11.98 -13.57 -0.85
N MET A 306 -12.16 -12.33 -0.35
CA MET A 306 -11.43 -11.17 -0.89
C MET A 306 -9.91 -11.26 -0.66
N GLU A 307 -9.47 -11.80 0.47
CA GLU A 307 -8.04 -12.08 0.72
C GLU A 307 -7.49 -13.08 -0.29
N LYS A 308 -8.20 -14.19 -0.53
CA LYS A 308 -7.84 -15.17 -1.57
C LYS A 308 -7.75 -14.52 -2.95
N GLN A 309 -8.73 -13.71 -3.33
CA GLN A 309 -8.73 -13.03 -4.63
C GLN A 309 -7.53 -12.11 -4.80
N VAL A 310 -7.19 -11.31 -3.79
CA VAL A 310 -6.01 -10.43 -3.84
C VAL A 310 -4.72 -11.25 -3.98
N ILE A 311 -4.63 -12.41 -3.29
CA ILE A 311 -3.47 -13.29 -3.39
C ILE A 311 -3.39 -13.92 -4.78
N THR A 312 -4.52 -14.39 -5.33
CA THR A 312 -4.59 -14.92 -6.69
C THR A 312 -4.06 -13.90 -7.70
N ASP A 313 -4.52 -12.66 -7.64
CA ASP A 313 -4.06 -11.59 -8.54
C ASP A 313 -2.53 -11.38 -8.47
N VAL A 314 -1.95 -11.46 -7.27
CA VAL A 314 -0.49 -11.33 -7.06
C VAL A 314 0.26 -12.54 -7.60
N VAL A 315 -0.26 -13.76 -7.40
CA VAL A 315 0.35 -15.00 -7.89
C VAL A 315 0.26 -15.08 -9.41
N ASP A 316 -0.88 -14.74 -10.00
CA ASP A 316 -1.06 -14.70 -11.45
C ASP A 316 -0.11 -13.69 -12.12
N TYR A 317 0.08 -12.53 -11.50
CA TYR A 317 1.09 -11.55 -11.95
C TYR A 317 2.49 -12.16 -11.92
N LYS A 318 2.88 -12.77 -10.80
CA LYS A 318 4.16 -13.48 -10.64
C LYS A 318 4.35 -14.55 -11.74
N ASP A 319 3.36 -15.42 -11.95
CA ASP A 319 3.44 -16.51 -12.91
C ASP A 319 3.52 -16.01 -14.36
N SER A 320 2.87 -14.89 -14.67
CA SER A 320 2.99 -14.22 -15.96
C SER A 320 4.42 -13.70 -16.20
N MET A 321 5.04 -13.10 -15.19
CA MET A 321 6.42 -12.62 -15.25
C MET A 321 7.42 -13.76 -15.46
N ILE A 322 7.27 -14.89 -14.73
CA ILE A 322 8.10 -16.09 -14.89
C ILE A 322 7.98 -16.67 -16.29
N THR A 323 6.75 -16.73 -16.82
CA THR A 323 6.51 -17.27 -18.15
C THR A 323 7.16 -16.41 -19.22
N THR A 324 7.03 -15.10 -19.14
CA THR A 324 7.67 -14.14 -20.06
C THR A 324 9.19 -14.24 -20.00
N ALA A 325 9.77 -14.33 -18.80
CA ALA A 325 11.22 -14.49 -18.63
C ALA A 325 11.72 -15.81 -19.25
N LYS A 326 11.00 -16.93 -19.05
CA LYS A 326 11.36 -18.23 -19.65
C LYS A 326 11.29 -18.20 -21.18
N GLU A 327 10.29 -17.56 -21.76
CA GLU A 327 10.16 -17.42 -23.22
C GLU A 327 11.34 -16.65 -23.81
N LEU A 328 11.88 -15.65 -23.11
CA LEU A 328 13.03 -14.88 -23.56
C LEU A 328 14.36 -15.66 -23.44
N ILE A 329 14.49 -16.60 -22.52
CA ILE A 329 15.70 -17.41 -22.31
C ILE A 329 15.81 -18.57 -23.32
N TYR A 330 14.70 -19.05 -23.86
CA TYR A 330 14.67 -20.23 -24.74
C TYR A 330 14.51 -19.87 -26.23
N VAL A 331 14.61 -18.58 -26.63
CA VAL A 331 14.71 -18.10 -28.01
C VAL A 331 16.17 -17.69 -28.32
#